data_1b2398057de50711e6b32532e287ede9
#
_entry.id   1b2398057de50711e6b32532e287ede9
#
_cell.length_a   1.000
_cell.length_b   1.000
_cell.length_c   1.000
_cell.angle_alpha   90.00
_cell.angle_beta   90.00
_cell.angle_gamma   90.00
#
_symmetry.space_group_name_H-M   'P 1'
#
loop_
_entity.id
_entity.type
_entity.pdbx_description
1 polymer ?
#
loop_
_entity_poly.entity_id
_entity_poly.type
_entity_poly.pdbx_seq_one_letter_code
_entity_poly.pdbx_strand_id
1 'polypeptide(L)' 'MREKYIHQKKNVELVLAKIYDIDDEDIQKEYMSAFNKVVFLYDELKEDYDRQGFSDNSEVLLTNYGNAFNLFESEFEI' A
#
# COMPACT_ATOMS: atom_id res chain seq x y z
N MET A 1 -14.08 6.46 7.06
CA MET A 1 -13.64 5.81 5.79
C MET A 1 -12.67 6.67 5.01
N ARG A 2 -13.11 7.87 4.62
CA ARG A 2 -12.27 8.77 3.82
C ARG A 2 -10.95 9.12 4.52
N GLU A 3 -10.99 9.41 5.81
CA GLU A 3 -9.80 9.73 6.59
C GLU A 3 -8.82 8.56 6.63
N LYS A 4 -9.34 7.35 6.76
CA LYS A 4 -8.54 6.14 6.78
C LYS A 4 -7.85 5.91 5.43
N TYR A 5 -8.55 6.18 4.34
CA TYR A 5 -7.98 6.10 2.99
C TYR A 5 -6.82 7.08 2.82
N ILE A 6 -7.01 8.33 3.22
CA ILE A 6 -5.99 9.37 3.13
C ILE A 6 -4.76 9.01 3.96
N HIS A 7 -4.98 8.45 5.14
CA HIS A 7 -3.89 8.01 6.02
C HIS A 7 -3.08 6.87 5.37
N GLN A 8 -3.76 5.90 4.77
CA GLN A 8 -3.11 4.78 4.08
C GLN A 8 -2.31 5.26 2.87
N LYS A 9 -2.82 6.26 2.15
CA LYS A 9 -2.09 6.86 1.03
C LYS A 9 -0.73 7.41 1.47
N LYS A 10 -0.69 8.12 2.57
CA LYS A 10 0.57 8.66 3.11
C LYS A 10 1.54 7.55 3.48
N ASN A 11 1.04 6.46 4.06
CA ASN A 11 1.88 5.33 4.43
C ASN A 11 2.54 4.69 3.21
N VAL A 12 1.80 4.51 2.11
CA VAL A 12 2.37 3.95 0.87
C VAL A 12 3.50 4.84 0.36
N GLU A 13 3.29 6.15 0.30
CA GLU A 13 4.29 7.09 -0.19
C GLU A 13 5.56 7.07 0.67
N LEU A 14 5.39 7.02 2.00
CA LEU A 14 6.51 6.95 2.93
C LEU A 14 7.32 5.67 2.76
N VAL A 15 6.64 4.52 2.63
CA VAL A 15 7.32 3.24 2.46
C VAL A 15 8.06 3.19 1.14
N LEU A 16 7.45 3.68 0.05
CA LEU A 16 8.11 3.74 -1.25
C LEU A 16 9.39 4.59 -1.19
N ALA A 17 9.33 5.73 -0.52
CA ALA A 17 10.50 6.60 -0.36
C ALA A 17 11.63 5.87 0.39
N LYS A 18 11.29 5.12 1.43
CA LYS A 18 12.27 4.33 2.19
C LYS A 18 12.89 3.21 1.35
N ILE A 19 12.07 2.54 0.53
CA ILE A 19 12.56 1.47 -0.36
C ILE A 19 13.52 2.06 -1.39
N TYR A 20 13.20 3.20 -1.98
CA TYR A 20 14.08 3.85 -2.96
C TYR A 20 15.41 4.32 -2.35
N ASP A 21 15.45 4.55 -1.03
CA ASP A 21 16.67 4.93 -0.31
C ASP A 21 17.59 3.76 0.01
N ILE A 22 17.18 2.52 -0.24
CA ILE A 22 18.01 1.34 0.01
C ILE A 22 19.15 1.32 -1.01
N ASP A 23 20.39 1.31 -0.52
CA ASP A 23 21.59 1.34 -1.36
C ASP A 23 21.86 0.00 -2.06
N ASP A 24 21.54 -1.11 -1.42
CA ASP A 24 21.76 -2.45 -1.97
C ASP A 24 20.65 -2.80 -2.96
N GLU A 25 21.01 -2.97 -4.23
CA GLU A 25 20.03 -3.25 -5.29
C GLU A 25 19.27 -4.57 -5.07
N ASP A 26 19.93 -5.59 -4.58
CA ASP A 26 19.27 -6.89 -4.35
C ASP A 26 18.23 -6.80 -3.24
N ILE A 27 18.59 -6.12 -2.15
CA ILE A 27 17.67 -5.87 -1.04
C ILE A 27 16.52 -4.98 -1.50
N GLN A 28 16.82 -3.94 -2.26
CA GLN A 28 15.79 -3.04 -2.79
C GLN A 28 14.77 -3.79 -3.65
N LYS A 29 15.26 -4.68 -4.54
CA LYS A 29 14.38 -5.50 -5.39
C LYS A 29 13.50 -6.44 -4.57
N GLU A 30 14.06 -7.03 -3.52
CA GLU A 30 13.31 -7.91 -2.63
C GLU A 30 12.16 -7.15 -1.94
N TYR A 31 12.44 -5.97 -1.41
CA TYR A 31 11.44 -5.14 -0.76
C TYR A 31 10.38 -4.67 -1.76
N MET A 32 10.81 -4.21 -2.94
CA MET A 32 9.87 -3.78 -3.98
C MET A 32 8.97 -4.91 -4.46
N SER A 33 9.53 -6.10 -4.65
CA SER A 33 8.77 -7.27 -5.06
C SER A 33 7.69 -7.61 -4.03
N ALA A 34 8.03 -7.58 -2.76
CA ALA A 34 7.08 -7.83 -1.68
C ALA A 34 6.03 -6.73 -1.58
N PHE A 35 6.43 -5.47 -1.80
CA PHE A 35 5.53 -4.33 -1.68
C PHE A 35 4.62 -4.14 -2.89
N ASN A 36 4.93 -4.73 -4.03
CA ASN A 36 4.12 -4.62 -5.25
C ASN A 36 2.66 -5.01 -5.04
N LYS A 37 2.42 -6.03 -4.24
CA LYS A 37 1.05 -6.45 -3.92
C LYS A 37 0.28 -5.36 -3.19
N VAL A 38 0.94 -4.68 -2.26
CA VAL A 38 0.35 -3.56 -1.51
C VAL A 38 0.03 -2.41 -2.46
N VAL A 39 0.97 -2.07 -3.35
CA VAL A 39 0.80 -1.02 -4.34
C VAL A 39 -0.36 -1.35 -5.28
N PHE A 40 -0.44 -2.59 -5.74
CA PHE A 40 -1.51 -3.03 -6.62
C PHE A 40 -2.89 -2.85 -5.96
N LEU A 41 -3.02 -3.30 -4.71
CA LEU A 41 -4.28 -3.16 -3.97
C LEU A 41 -4.61 -1.69 -3.70
N TYR A 42 -3.60 -0.89 -3.43
CA TYR A 42 -3.79 0.55 -3.27
C TYR A 42 -4.31 1.21 -4.55
N ASP A 43 -3.74 0.84 -5.70
CA ASP A 43 -4.18 1.38 -6.99
C ASP A 43 -5.62 1.00 -7.30
N GLU A 44 -6.03 -0.23 -6.99
CA GLU A 44 -7.43 -0.66 -7.15
C GLU A 44 -8.36 0.15 -6.26
N LEU A 45 -7.98 0.37 -5.02
CA LEU A 45 -8.75 1.18 -4.08
C LEU A 45 -8.89 2.63 -4.58
N LYS A 46 -7.79 3.19 -5.07
CA LYS A 46 -7.78 4.55 -5.59
C LYS A 46 -8.70 4.69 -6.81
N GLU A 47 -8.62 3.75 -7.76
CA GLU A 47 -9.49 3.76 -8.93
C GLU A 47 -10.95 3.67 -8.55
N ASP A 48 -11.28 2.78 -7.63
CA ASP A 48 -12.66 2.62 -7.16
C ASP A 48 -13.16 3.89 -6.49
N TYR A 49 -12.35 4.49 -5.65
CA TYR A 49 -12.69 5.73 -4.96
C TYR A 49 -12.88 6.89 -5.96
N ASP A 50 -11.97 7.04 -6.91
CA ASP A 50 -12.03 8.12 -7.90
C ASP A 50 -13.25 7.99 -8.82
N ARG A 51 -13.69 6.75 -9.08
CA ARG A 51 -14.80 6.48 -9.95
C ARG A 51 -16.17 6.72 -9.30
N GLN A 52 -16.35 6.34 -8.06
CA GLN A 52 -17.66 6.34 -7.41
C GLN A 52 -17.67 6.78 -5.95
N GLY A 53 -16.54 7.25 -5.42
CA GLY A 53 -16.40 7.56 -4.01
C GLY A 53 -16.36 6.30 -3.15
N PHE A 54 -16.43 6.45 -1.85
CA PHE A 54 -16.44 5.29 -0.96
C PHE A 54 -17.77 4.55 -1.03
N SER A 55 -17.69 3.26 -1.33
CA SER A 55 -18.82 2.34 -1.42
C SER A 55 -18.51 1.11 -0.55
N ASP A 56 -19.43 0.14 -0.52
CA ASP A 56 -19.18 -1.14 0.16
C ASP A 56 -17.98 -1.86 -0.45
N ASN A 57 -17.81 -1.75 -1.76
CA ASN A 57 -16.66 -2.33 -2.46
C ASN A 57 -15.35 -1.66 -2.04
N SER A 58 -15.35 -0.33 -1.87
CA SER A 58 -14.17 0.40 -1.38
C SER A 58 -13.76 -0.08 0.00
N GLU A 59 -14.73 -0.38 0.86
CA GLU A 59 -14.45 -0.87 2.21
C GLU A 59 -13.76 -2.23 2.18
N VAL A 60 -14.21 -3.13 1.30
CA VAL A 60 -13.57 -4.44 1.11
C VAL A 60 -12.14 -4.26 0.60
N LEU A 61 -11.95 -3.41 -0.39
CA LEU A 61 -10.62 -3.12 -0.95
C LEU A 61 -9.69 -2.51 0.09
N LEU A 62 -10.19 -1.60 0.92
CA LEU A 62 -9.42 -0.98 1.99
C LEU A 62 -8.98 -2.01 3.03
N THR A 63 -9.86 -2.95 3.38
CA THR A 63 -9.54 -4.04 4.31
C THR A 63 -8.44 -4.93 3.74
N ASN A 64 -8.56 -5.33 2.47
CA ASN A 64 -7.56 -6.16 1.79
C ASN A 64 -6.21 -5.45 1.71
N TYR A 65 -6.22 -4.17 1.38
CA TYR A 65 -5.02 -3.34 1.35
C TYR A 65 -4.35 -3.28 2.72
N GLY A 66 -5.13 -3.00 3.76
CA GLY A 66 -4.62 -2.92 5.13
C GLY A 66 -3.99 -4.23 5.59
N ASN A 67 -4.62 -5.36 5.27
CA ASN A 67 -4.09 -6.68 5.63
C ASN A 67 -2.76 -6.94 4.91
N ALA A 68 -2.67 -6.63 3.62
CA ALA A 68 -1.44 -6.80 2.85
C ALA A 68 -0.32 -5.90 3.37
N PHE A 69 -0.65 -4.66 3.73
CA PHE A 69 0.31 -3.72 4.29
C PHE A 69 0.86 -4.22 5.63
N ASN A 70 -0.02 -4.69 6.51
CA ASN A 70 0.38 -5.22 7.80
C ASN A 70 1.28 -6.46 7.65
N LEU A 71 0.97 -7.33 6.70
CA LEU A 71 1.80 -8.49 6.42
C LEU A 71 3.19 -8.06 5.94
N PHE A 72 3.26 -7.08 5.06
CA PHE A 72 4.53 -6.53 4.60
C PHE A 72 5.35 -5.98 5.76
N GLU A 73 4.73 -5.19 6.63
CA GLU A 73 5.42 -4.59 7.78
C GLU A 73 5.93 -5.66 8.76
N SER A 74 5.24 -6.78 8.89
CA SER A 74 5.67 -7.86 9.79
C SER A 74 6.87 -8.63 9.22
N GLU A 75 7.01 -8.69 7.90
CA GLU A 75 8.12 -9.38 7.24
C GLU A 75 9.34 -8.49 7.02
N PHE A 76 9.11 -7.21 6.77
CA PHE A 76 10.16 -6.25 6.42
C PHE A 76 10.09 -5.06 7.37
N GLU A 77 11.12 -4.86 8.17
CA GLU A 77 11.20 -3.74 9.10
C GLU A 77 11.57 -2.45 8.34
N ILE A 78 10.57 -1.65 8.06
CA ILE A 78 10.77 -0.35 7.40
C ILE A 78 10.20 0.78 8.24
#